data_67ef4284b694c1334b652d34e8a634d7
#
_entry.id   67ef4284b694c1334b652d34e8a634d7
#
_cell.length_a   1.000
_cell.length_b   1.000
_cell.length_c   1.000
_cell.angle_alpha   90.00
_cell.angle_beta   90.00
_cell.angle_gamma   90.00
#
_symmetry.space_group_name_H-M   'P 1'
#
loop_
_entity.id
_entity.type
_entity.pdbx_description
1 polymer ?
#
loop_
_entity_poly.entity_id
_entity_poly.type
_entity_poly.pdbx_seq_one_letter_code
_entity_poly.pdbx_strand_id
1 'polypeptide(L)'
;MTILRRLLLLVVLAGVAAYGWYRFKDPERRALDAAARAEAPGRFVHLADGVTHYEVAGPDTGQVVLLAAPFSVPGWIWDPLFQQLGDAGFRAVRFDYYGRGWSERVDATYDQDLFVRQMAGLLDSLGVHTPVAVAGVSYGAAMVTSFADQHPERVRALIYLNPVFNNRRPLPPRERSAFAWNVYMVLKGGTEAMAASQTGDLLHPERHPGWVERYRVQQQFTGTREAWRRTRVAVAAAPDQAEQLRRVGANGRPVLVLWGRQDPFVPFAESESVMGMLPHGTLVPVDSAAHLPQVERADVVGEAVVRFLRGE
;
A
#
# COMPACT_ATOMS: atom_id res chain seq x y z
N MET A 1 -46.76 -26.22 21.67
CA MET A 1 -45.97 -25.05 21.17
C MET A 1 -46.82 -24.30 20.17
N THR A 2 -47.07 -23.01 20.35
CA THR A 2 -47.89 -22.21 19.45
C THR A 2 -47.16 -22.04 18.09
N ILE A 3 -47.90 -21.88 16.98
CA ILE A 3 -47.36 -21.69 15.62
C ILE A 3 -46.28 -20.58 15.62
N LEU A 4 -46.52 -19.49 16.34
CA LEU A 4 -45.57 -18.40 16.50
C LEU A 4 -44.22 -18.81 17.07
N ARG A 5 -44.22 -19.71 18.10
CA ARG A 5 -42.95 -20.23 18.68
C ARG A 5 -42.19 -21.12 17.69
N ARG A 6 -42.90 -21.90 16.86
CA ARG A 6 -42.27 -22.71 15.80
C ARG A 6 -41.66 -21.84 14.73
N LEU A 7 -42.36 -20.79 14.28
CA LEU A 7 -41.84 -19.83 13.31
C LEU A 7 -40.60 -19.10 13.85
N LEU A 8 -40.65 -18.63 15.09
CA LEU A 8 -39.49 -17.99 15.72
C LEU A 8 -38.28 -18.92 15.78
N LEU A 9 -38.51 -20.18 16.18
CA LEU A 9 -37.43 -21.17 16.21
C LEU A 9 -36.83 -21.43 14.84
N LEU A 10 -37.65 -21.53 13.80
CA LEU A 10 -37.15 -21.69 12.42
C LEU A 10 -36.32 -20.48 11.95
N VAL A 11 -36.74 -19.26 12.27
CA VAL A 11 -35.99 -18.02 11.97
C VAL A 11 -34.64 -18.02 12.69
N VAL A 12 -34.62 -18.39 13.97
CA VAL A 12 -33.37 -18.48 14.74
C VAL A 12 -32.44 -19.55 14.15
N LEU A 13 -32.95 -20.75 13.85
CA LEU A 13 -32.17 -21.83 13.25
C LEU A 13 -31.61 -21.42 11.88
N ALA A 14 -32.43 -20.76 11.04
CA ALA A 14 -31.99 -20.24 9.76
C ALA A 14 -30.90 -19.18 9.93
N GLY A 15 -31.03 -18.29 10.91
CA GLY A 15 -30.01 -17.28 11.26
C GLY A 15 -28.69 -17.91 11.72
N VAL A 16 -28.76 -18.92 12.59
CA VAL A 16 -27.58 -19.67 13.03
C VAL A 16 -26.91 -20.40 11.87
N ALA A 17 -27.69 -21.05 11.00
CA ALA A 17 -27.16 -21.72 9.82
C ALA A 17 -26.50 -20.74 8.84
N ALA A 18 -27.14 -19.59 8.58
CA ALA A 18 -26.60 -18.54 7.74
C ALA A 18 -25.30 -17.94 8.30
N TYR A 19 -25.25 -17.71 9.62
CA TYR A 19 -24.04 -17.25 10.30
C TYR A 19 -22.93 -18.31 10.27
N GLY A 20 -23.27 -19.58 10.51
CA GLY A 20 -22.32 -20.69 10.41
C GLY A 20 -21.73 -20.81 9.00
N TRP A 21 -22.57 -20.67 7.98
CA TRP A 21 -22.13 -20.64 6.57
C TRP A 21 -21.24 -19.45 6.28
N TYR A 22 -21.62 -18.24 6.74
CA TYR A 22 -20.78 -17.05 6.62
C TYR A 22 -19.40 -17.28 7.25
N ARG A 23 -19.35 -17.78 8.51
CA ARG A 23 -18.08 -18.06 9.20
C ARG A 23 -17.26 -19.15 8.50
N PHE A 24 -17.92 -20.14 7.90
CA PHE A 24 -17.24 -21.18 7.11
C PHE A 24 -16.59 -20.61 5.84
N LYS A 25 -17.22 -19.65 5.21
CA LYS A 25 -16.69 -18.99 4.00
C LYS A 25 -15.67 -17.87 4.29
N ASP A 26 -15.67 -17.35 5.50
CA ASP A 26 -14.82 -16.21 5.87
C ASP A 26 -13.33 -16.62 5.96
N PRO A 27 -12.44 -16.05 5.14
CA PRO A 27 -11.00 -16.32 5.24
C PRO A 27 -10.35 -15.63 6.45
N GLU A 28 -10.93 -14.53 6.98
CA GLU A 28 -10.40 -13.78 8.13
C GLU A 28 -10.67 -14.54 9.43
N ARG A 29 -9.90 -15.60 9.69
CA ARG A 29 -10.08 -16.49 10.86
C ARG A 29 -8.97 -16.36 11.88
N ARG A 30 -7.91 -15.62 11.54
CA ARG A 30 -6.68 -15.57 12.31
C ARG A 30 -6.50 -14.18 12.94
N ALA A 31 -6.27 -14.13 14.25
CA ALA A 31 -5.81 -12.91 14.89
C ALA A 31 -4.36 -12.63 14.48
N LEU A 32 -4.01 -11.36 14.33
CA LEU A 32 -2.62 -10.96 14.15
C LEU A 32 -1.99 -10.69 15.52
N ASP A 33 -1.84 -11.75 16.31
CA ASP A 33 -1.23 -11.75 17.63
C ASP A 33 0.29 -11.95 17.58
N ALA A 34 0.92 -12.09 18.73
CA ALA A 34 2.36 -12.30 18.84
C ALA A 34 2.83 -13.61 18.16
N ALA A 35 2.02 -14.68 18.23
CA ALA A 35 2.34 -15.95 17.58
C ALA A 35 2.30 -15.82 16.05
N ALA A 36 1.27 -15.15 15.51
CA ALA A 36 1.19 -14.87 14.09
C ALA A 36 2.35 -13.98 13.61
N ARG A 37 2.69 -12.93 14.36
CA ARG A 37 3.82 -12.05 14.02
C ARG A 37 5.16 -12.73 14.03
N ALA A 38 5.35 -13.77 14.84
CA ALA A 38 6.59 -14.56 14.85
C ALA A 38 6.86 -15.33 13.54
N GLU A 39 5.87 -15.47 12.67
CA GLU A 39 6.01 -16.08 11.34
C GLU A 39 6.45 -15.07 10.26
N ALA A 40 6.34 -13.77 10.55
CA ALA A 40 6.67 -12.72 9.59
C ALA A 40 8.19 -12.57 9.45
N PRO A 41 8.69 -12.23 8.25
CA PRO A 41 10.04 -11.71 8.11
C PRO A 41 10.16 -10.33 8.80
N GLY A 42 11.38 -9.87 9.03
CA GLY A 42 11.61 -8.51 9.49
C GLY A 42 11.35 -8.28 10.97
N ARG A 43 10.86 -7.09 11.31
CA ARG A 43 10.77 -6.59 12.68
C ARG A 43 9.44 -5.87 12.90
N PHE A 44 9.12 -5.67 14.17
CA PHE A 44 7.94 -4.94 14.61
C PHE A 44 8.33 -3.80 15.53
N VAL A 45 7.59 -2.69 15.43
CA VAL A 45 7.72 -1.55 16.34
C VAL A 45 6.32 -1.07 16.76
N HIS A 46 6.19 -0.69 18.03
CA HIS A 46 4.98 -0.07 18.56
C HIS A 46 5.08 1.44 18.32
N LEU A 47 4.18 1.96 17.48
CA LEU A 47 4.00 3.38 17.23
C LEU A 47 2.74 3.89 17.93
N ALA A 48 2.49 5.20 17.87
CA ALA A 48 1.37 5.83 18.57
C ALA A 48 0.00 5.24 18.21
N ASP A 49 -0.22 4.89 16.94
CA ASP A 49 -1.50 4.37 16.47
C ASP A 49 -1.56 2.82 16.49
N GLY A 50 -0.44 2.10 16.62
CA GLY A 50 -0.40 0.63 16.65
C GLY A 50 0.94 0.01 16.26
N VAL A 51 0.95 -1.31 16.08
CA VAL A 51 2.15 -2.08 15.73
C VAL A 51 2.40 -2.02 14.22
N THR A 52 3.60 -1.59 13.84
CA THR A 52 4.05 -1.55 12.45
C THR A 52 5.08 -2.63 12.19
N HIS A 53 4.87 -3.40 11.11
CA HIS A 53 5.86 -4.31 10.54
C HIS A 53 6.76 -3.56 9.56
N TYR A 54 8.07 -3.80 9.66
CA TYR A 54 9.06 -3.21 8.76
C TYR A 54 10.27 -4.13 8.54
N GLU A 55 10.98 -3.87 7.46
CA GLU A 55 12.23 -4.55 7.12
C GLU A 55 13.29 -3.52 6.72
N VAL A 56 14.56 -3.86 6.95
CA VAL A 56 15.71 -3.01 6.61
C VAL A 56 16.72 -3.82 5.83
N ALA A 57 17.24 -3.28 4.73
CA ALA A 57 18.36 -3.82 3.97
C ALA A 57 19.48 -2.78 3.87
N GLY A 58 20.70 -3.26 3.73
CA GLY A 58 21.90 -2.43 3.64
C GLY A 58 22.48 -2.01 4.98
N PRO A 59 23.56 -1.21 4.96
CA PRO A 59 24.28 -0.83 6.18
C PRO A 59 23.51 0.20 7.01
N ASP A 60 23.63 0.11 8.34
CA ASP A 60 22.98 1.05 9.26
C ASP A 60 23.45 2.51 9.06
N THR A 61 24.65 2.72 8.53
CA THR A 61 25.23 4.04 8.21
C THR A 61 24.83 4.56 6.83
N GLY A 62 24.12 3.75 6.03
CA GLY A 62 23.68 4.12 4.70
C GLY A 62 22.66 5.25 4.72
N GLN A 63 22.61 6.04 3.64
CA GLN A 63 21.54 7.02 3.46
C GLN A 63 20.18 6.32 3.38
N VAL A 64 19.23 6.78 4.18
CA VAL A 64 17.93 6.13 4.30
C VAL A 64 17.05 6.39 3.08
N VAL A 65 16.44 5.31 2.58
CA VAL A 65 15.38 5.33 1.55
C VAL A 65 14.15 4.62 2.11
N LEU A 66 13.08 5.38 2.35
CA LEU A 66 11.80 4.83 2.83
C LEU A 66 10.92 4.44 1.63
N LEU A 67 10.45 3.20 1.61
CA LEU A 67 9.67 2.62 0.51
C LEU A 67 8.21 2.45 0.93
N ALA A 68 7.33 3.26 0.37
CA ALA A 68 5.89 3.29 0.63
C ALA A 68 5.13 2.46 -0.40
N ALA A 69 4.46 1.41 0.06
CA ALA A 69 3.73 0.45 -0.75
C ALA A 69 2.48 1.07 -1.43
N PRO A 70 1.86 0.39 -2.41
CA PRO A 70 0.61 0.83 -3.02
C PRO A 70 -0.59 0.62 -2.09
N PHE A 71 -1.79 0.89 -2.59
CA PHE A 71 -3.03 0.85 -1.83
C PHE A 71 -3.33 -0.49 -1.13
N SER A 72 -3.12 -1.61 -1.83
CA SER A 72 -3.61 -2.93 -1.39
C SER A 72 -2.51 -3.93 -1.07
N VAL A 73 -1.34 -3.78 -1.66
CA VAL A 73 -0.23 -4.73 -1.54
C VAL A 73 0.71 -4.32 -0.42
N PRO A 74 1.17 -5.26 0.42
CA PRO A 74 2.16 -4.98 1.48
C PRO A 74 3.55 -4.61 0.95
N GLY A 75 4.46 -4.27 1.87
CA GLY A 75 5.82 -3.81 1.59
C GLY A 75 6.69 -4.76 0.76
N TRP A 76 6.34 -6.04 0.67
CA TRP A 76 7.07 -7.00 -0.18
C TRP A 76 7.03 -6.69 -1.69
N ILE A 77 6.13 -5.79 -2.11
CA ILE A 77 6.08 -5.30 -3.49
C ILE A 77 7.40 -4.66 -3.94
N TRP A 78 8.22 -4.28 -3.00
CA TRP A 78 9.51 -3.65 -3.21
C TRP A 78 10.69 -4.63 -3.27
N ASP A 79 10.47 -5.96 -3.16
CA ASP A 79 11.55 -6.96 -3.02
C ASP A 79 12.77 -6.70 -3.92
N PRO A 80 12.63 -6.51 -5.25
CA PRO A 80 13.82 -6.32 -6.10
C PRO A 80 14.56 -5.02 -5.77
N LEU A 81 13.83 -3.89 -5.71
CA LEU A 81 14.46 -2.59 -5.45
C LEU A 81 15.02 -2.50 -4.02
N PHE A 82 14.36 -3.12 -3.05
CA PHE A 82 14.80 -3.16 -1.66
C PHE A 82 16.18 -3.81 -1.51
N GLN A 83 16.40 -4.94 -2.18
CA GLN A 83 17.70 -5.61 -2.19
C GLN A 83 18.74 -4.78 -2.95
N GLN A 84 18.42 -4.29 -4.14
CA GLN A 84 19.32 -3.48 -4.95
C GLN A 84 19.82 -2.22 -4.23
N LEU A 85 18.93 -1.56 -3.48
CA LEU A 85 19.32 -0.40 -2.65
C LEU A 85 20.27 -0.80 -1.52
N GLY A 86 20.00 -1.92 -0.84
CA GLY A 86 20.87 -2.46 0.19
C GLY A 86 22.26 -2.78 -0.34
N ASP A 87 22.34 -3.46 -1.49
CA ASP A 87 23.58 -3.83 -2.17
C ASP A 87 24.35 -2.60 -2.67
N ALA A 88 23.63 -1.54 -3.04
CA ALA A 88 24.22 -0.24 -3.45
C ALA A 88 24.72 0.62 -2.28
N GLY A 89 24.55 0.16 -1.02
CA GLY A 89 25.02 0.83 0.20
C GLY A 89 24.04 1.81 0.83
N PHE A 90 22.79 1.84 0.36
CA PHE A 90 21.71 2.61 1.02
C PHE A 90 21.11 1.79 2.15
N ARG A 91 20.56 2.48 3.16
CA ARG A 91 19.71 1.87 4.19
C ARG A 91 18.25 1.91 3.69
N ALA A 92 17.84 0.87 2.97
CA ALA A 92 16.48 0.74 2.49
C ALA A 92 15.56 0.31 3.64
N VAL A 93 14.45 1.02 3.84
CA VAL A 93 13.41 0.71 4.83
C VAL A 93 12.10 0.53 4.10
N ARG A 94 11.49 -0.64 4.21
CA ARG A 94 10.13 -0.89 3.75
C ARG A 94 9.22 -1.26 4.91
N PHE A 95 7.95 -1.01 4.79
CA PHE A 95 6.98 -1.30 5.84
C PHE A 95 5.61 -1.65 5.27
N ASP A 96 4.79 -2.27 6.10
CA ASP A 96 3.39 -2.49 5.80
C ASP A 96 2.57 -1.35 6.41
N TYR A 97 1.69 -0.73 5.61
CA TYR A 97 0.71 0.20 6.16
C TYR A 97 -0.20 -0.49 7.17
N TYR A 98 -0.71 0.24 8.14
CA TYR A 98 -1.78 -0.25 9.00
C TYR A 98 -2.90 -0.87 8.15
N GLY A 99 -3.41 -2.03 8.61
CA GLY A 99 -4.42 -2.78 7.88
C GLY A 99 -3.91 -3.60 6.69
N ARG A 100 -2.60 -3.62 6.44
CA ARG A 100 -1.93 -4.38 5.36
C ARG A 100 -0.87 -5.30 5.95
N GLY A 101 -0.53 -6.34 5.19
CA GLY A 101 0.53 -7.28 5.53
C GLY A 101 0.49 -7.74 6.99
N TRP A 102 1.58 -7.52 7.69
CA TRP A 102 1.77 -7.88 9.09
C TRP A 102 1.61 -6.71 10.08
N SER A 103 1.32 -5.48 9.57
CA SER A 103 0.98 -4.34 10.44
C SER A 103 -0.41 -4.47 11.04
N GLU A 104 -0.63 -3.83 12.17
CA GLU A 104 -1.87 -3.90 12.94
C GLU A 104 -3.09 -3.37 12.16
N ARG A 105 -4.26 -3.96 12.44
CA ARG A 105 -5.56 -3.49 11.97
C ARG A 105 -6.15 -2.56 13.02
N VAL A 106 -5.66 -1.33 13.02
CA VAL A 106 -6.02 -0.31 14.03
C VAL A 106 -7.46 0.16 13.89
N ASP A 107 -8.08 0.55 14.99
CA ASP A 107 -9.41 1.17 14.94
C ASP A 107 -9.28 2.68 14.73
N ALA A 108 -9.08 3.08 13.48
CA ALA A 108 -8.87 4.46 13.07
C ALA A 108 -9.53 4.77 11.73
N THR A 109 -9.57 6.04 11.35
CA THR A 109 -9.81 6.46 9.97
C THR A 109 -8.54 6.18 9.17
N TYR A 110 -8.66 5.38 8.11
CA TYR A 110 -7.53 5.01 7.27
C TYR A 110 -7.28 6.05 6.17
N ASP A 111 -7.04 7.28 6.61
CA ASP A 111 -6.74 8.43 5.75
C ASP A 111 -5.22 8.64 5.57
N GLN A 112 -4.87 9.69 4.84
CA GLN A 112 -3.48 10.03 4.58
C GLN A 112 -2.73 10.39 5.86
N ASP A 113 -3.39 11.08 6.80
CA ASP A 113 -2.76 11.52 8.04
C ASP A 113 -2.36 10.35 8.94
N LEU A 114 -3.16 9.28 8.99
CA LEU A 114 -2.79 8.04 9.68
C LEU A 114 -1.47 7.46 9.11
N PHE A 115 -1.36 7.39 7.78
CA PHE A 115 -0.19 6.82 7.14
C PHE A 115 1.04 7.75 7.21
N VAL A 116 0.84 9.06 7.16
CA VAL A 116 1.90 10.05 7.38
C VAL A 116 2.48 9.92 8.80
N ARG A 117 1.60 9.84 9.83
CA ARG A 117 2.05 9.60 11.21
C ARG A 117 2.78 8.26 11.36
N GLN A 118 2.33 7.21 10.65
CA GLN A 118 3.01 5.92 10.65
C GLN A 118 4.43 6.04 10.07
N MET A 119 4.61 6.73 8.95
CA MET A 119 5.93 6.96 8.34
C MET A 119 6.84 7.78 9.24
N ALA A 120 6.34 8.88 9.82
CA ALA A 120 7.11 9.72 10.74
C ALA A 120 7.56 8.92 11.98
N GLY A 121 6.61 8.25 12.64
CA GLY A 121 6.89 7.45 13.82
C GLY A 121 7.85 6.28 13.56
N LEU A 122 7.77 5.65 12.37
CA LEU A 122 8.72 4.61 11.98
C LEU A 122 10.13 5.18 11.86
N LEU A 123 10.33 6.29 11.17
CA LEU A 123 11.64 6.94 11.04
C LEU A 123 12.20 7.35 12.42
N ASP A 124 11.35 7.92 13.29
CA ASP A 124 11.75 8.31 14.64
C ASP A 124 12.17 7.09 15.48
N SER A 125 11.43 5.98 15.40
CA SER A 125 11.75 4.74 16.11
C SER A 125 13.06 4.10 15.66
N LEU A 126 13.47 4.37 14.40
CA LEU A 126 14.74 3.93 13.83
C LEU A 126 15.90 4.90 14.10
N GLY A 127 15.68 5.97 14.87
CA GLY A 127 16.65 7.02 15.12
C GLY A 127 17.04 7.84 13.90
N VAL A 128 16.16 7.89 12.88
CA VAL A 128 16.40 8.59 11.62
C VAL A 128 15.82 10.01 11.73
N HIS A 129 16.68 10.98 12.02
CA HIS A 129 16.30 12.40 12.16
C HIS A 129 16.81 13.27 11.00
N THR A 130 17.68 12.74 10.15
CA THR A 130 18.14 13.42 8.93
C THR A 130 17.14 13.27 7.80
N PRO A 131 17.12 14.21 6.82
CA PRO A 131 16.23 14.09 5.67
C PRO A 131 16.50 12.81 4.86
N VAL A 132 15.45 12.09 4.50
CA VAL A 132 15.51 10.81 3.78
C VAL A 132 15.01 10.94 2.34
N ALA A 133 15.40 10.01 1.46
CA ALA A 133 14.68 9.81 0.23
C ALA A 133 13.41 8.99 0.51
N VAL A 134 12.31 9.34 -0.14
CA VAL A 134 11.06 8.57 -0.02
C VAL A 134 10.57 8.14 -1.40
N ALA A 135 10.23 6.86 -1.52
CA ALA A 135 9.72 6.29 -2.76
C ALA A 135 8.29 5.78 -2.56
N GLY A 136 7.42 6.07 -3.51
CA GLY A 136 6.04 5.61 -3.49
C GLY A 136 5.59 5.07 -4.84
N VAL A 137 4.95 3.89 -4.83
CA VAL A 137 4.33 3.30 -6.02
C VAL A 137 2.81 3.45 -5.95
N SER A 138 2.19 3.79 -7.09
CA SER A 138 0.73 3.92 -7.18
C SER A 138 0.19 4.89 -6.12
N TYR A 139 -0.76 4.49 -5.28
CA TYR A 139 -1.26 5.28 -4.16
C TYR A 139 -0.20 5.60 -3.09
N GLY A 140 0.89 4.82 -3.01
CA GLY A 140 2.05 5.15 -2.18
C GLY A 140 2.69 6.49 -2.56
N ALA A 141 2.60 6.90 -3.83
CA ALA A 141 3.03 8.22 -4.28
C ALA A 141 2.24 9.35 -3.60
N ALA A 142 0.92 9.18 -3.46
CA ALA A 142 0.06 10.10 -2.72
C ALA A 142 0.49 10.22 -1.26
N MET A 143 0.85 9.11 -0.64
CA MET A 143 1.28 9.08 0.77
C MET A 143 2.62 9.78 0.99
N VAL A 144 3.62 9.51 0.14
CA VAL A 144 4.93 10.19 0.25
C VAL A 144 4.84 11.67 -0.11
N THR A 145 3.91 12.07 -0.98
CA THR A 145 3.62 13.47 -1.25
C THR A 145 3.04 14.16 -0.01
N SER A 146 2.06 13.52 0.65
CA SER A 146 1.49 14.04 1.89
C SER A 146 2.52 14.11 3.02
N PHE A 147 3.40 13.13 3.11
CA PHE A 147 4.52 13.14 4.05
C PHE A 147 5.49 14.31 3.75
N ALA A 148 5.84 14.53 2.48
CA ALA A 148 6.73 15.61 2.07
C ALA A 148 6.12 17.01 2.23
N ASP A 149 4.81 17.14 2.14
CA ASP A 149 4.08 18.40 2.35
C ASP A 149 3.98 18.74 3.85
N GLN A 150 3.73 17.74 4.71
CA GLN A 150 3.59 17.91 6.16
C GLN A 150 4.94 17.96 6.89
N HIS A 151 5.98 17.30 6.36
CA HIS A 151 7.31 17.20 6.93
C HIS A 151 8.40 17.52 5.89
N PRO A 152 8.39 18.75 5.30
CA PRO A 152 9.31 19.09 4.22
C PRO A 152 10.79 18.99 4.61
N GLU A 153 11.12 19.20 5.88
CA GLU A 153 12.46 19.07 6.45
C GLU A 153 12.95 17.63 6.56
N ARG A 154 12.04 16.66 6.53
CA ARG A 154 12.35 15.23 6.64
C ARG A 154 12.63 14.57 5.29
N VAL A 155 12.41 15.27 4.17
CA VAL A 155 12.49 14.68 2.82
C VAL A 155 13.52 15.41 1.97
N ARG A 156 14.58 14.68 1.56
CA ARG A 156 15.62 15.18 0.68
C ARG A 156 15.35 14.95 -0.82
N ALA A 157 14.65 13.87 -1.15
CA ALA A 157 14.35 13.49 -2.54
C ALA A 157 13.06 12.65 -2.60
N LEU A 158 12.37 12.74 -3.73
CA LEU A 158 11.14 12.00 -4.00
C LEU A 158 11.32 11.06 -5.19
N ILE A 159 10.78 9.86 -5.08
CA ILE A 159 10.78 8.86 -6.14
C ILE A 159 9.35 8.35 -6.31
N TYR A 160 8.80 8.55 -7.49
CA TYR A 160 7.44 8.13 -7.83
C TYR A 160 7.47 7.03 -8.89
N LEU A 161 6.72 5.96 -8.66
CA LEU A 161 6.53 4.88 -9.62
C LEU A 161 5.04 4.77 -9.95
N ASN A 162 4.68 4.96 -11.21
CA ASN A 162 3.28 4.88 -11.69
C ASN A 162 2.31 5.59 -10.72
N PRO A 163 2.53 6.88 -10.42
CA PRO A 163 1.89 7.55 -9.29
C PRO A 163 0.39 7.74 -9.50
N VAL A 164 -0.39 7.55 -8.43
CA VAL A 164 -1.83 7.84 -8.36
C VAL A 164 -2.04 8.97 -7.36
N PHE A 165 -2.39 10.16 -7.85
CA PHE A 165 -2.70 11.32 -7.01
C PHE A 165 -4.21 11.60 -6.91
N ASN A 166 -4.98 11.17 -7.91
CA ASN A 166 -6.41 11.45 -8.04
C ASN A 166 -7.23 10.19 -8.19
N ASN A 167 -7.36 9.40 -7.13
CA ASN A 167 -8.23 8.22 -7.16
C ASN A 167 -9.66 8.55 -6.72
N ARG A 168 -10.34 9.43 -7.47
CA ARG A 168 -11.74 9.82 -7.22
C ARG A 168 -12.75 8.86 -7.86
N ARG A 169 -12.47 7.57 -7.91
CA ARG A 169 -13.45 6.59 -8.37
C ARG A 169 -14.65 6.61 -7.42
N PRO A 170 -15.87 6.74 -7.93
CA PRO A 170 -17.07 6.72 -7.09
C PRO A 170 -17.08 5.48 -6.20
N LEU A 171 -17.42 5.70 -4.93
CA LEU A 171 -17.51 4.61 -3.96
C LEU A 171 -18.77 3.77 -4.26
N PRO A 172 -18.63 2.49 -4.64
CA PRO A 172 -19.78 1.63 -4.87
C PRO A 172 -20.67 1.53 -3.63
N PRO A 173 -22.01 1.41 -3.78
CA PRO A 173 -22.93 1.36 -2.62
C PRO A 173 -22.56 0.32 -1.57
N ARG A 174 -22.06 -0.85 -2.01
CA ARG A 174 -21.61 -1.92 -1.10
C ARG A 174 -20.43 -1.52 -0.22
N GLU A 175 -19.56 -0.61 -0.67
CA GLU A 175 -18.40 -0.15 0.10
C GLU A 175 -18.77 0.91 1.14
N ARG A 176 -19.96 1.54 1.02
CA ARG A 176 -20.47 2.51 2.00
C ARG A 176 -20.99 1.84 3.27
N SER A 177 -21.39 0.57 3.20
CA SER A 177 -21.91 -0.20 4.31
C SER A 177 -20.99 -1.34 4.67
N ALA A 178 -20.51 -1.39 5.92
CA ALA A 178 -19.69 -2.50 6.41
C ALA A 178 -20.40 -3.86 6.27
N PHE A 179 -21.73 -3.91 6.52
CA PHE A 179 -22.51 -5.13 6.35
C PHE A 179 -22.55 -5.58 4.88
N ALA A 180 -22.92 -4.70 3.95
CA ALA A 180 -22.99 -5.03 2.53
C ALA A 180 -21.60 -5.43 1.97
N TRP A 181 -20.56 -4.75 2.43
CA TRP A 181 -19.17 -5.10 2.10
C TRP A 181 -18.80 -6.49 2.58
N ASN A 182 -19.06 -6.82 3.83
CA ASN A 182 -18.78 -8.15 4.39
C ASN A 182 -19.54 -9.27 3.66
N VAL A 183 -20.82 -9.06 3.37
CA VAL A 183 -21.62 -10.00 2.58
C VAL A 183 -21.00 -10.22 1.19
N TYR A 184 -20.62 -9.13 0.50
CA TYR A 184 -19.98 -9.21 -0.81
C TYR A 184 -18.65 -9.95 -0.73
N MET A 185 -17.77 -9.56 0.18
CA MET A 185 -16.42 -10.12 0.28
C MET A 185 -16.43 -11.60 0.64
N VAL A 186 -17.30 -12.01 1.57
CA VAL A 186 -17.32 -13.39 2.09
C VAL A 186 -18.22 -14.30 1.26
N LEU A 187 -19.45 -13.87 0.94
CA LEU A 187 -20.45 -14.76 0.33
C LEU A 187 -20.52 -14.64 -1.19
N LYS A 188 -20.06 -13.54 -1.78
CA LYS A 188 -20.08 -13.30 -3.23
C LYS A 188 -18.70 -13.45 -3.89
N GLY A 189 -17.71 -13.97 -3.15
CA GLY A 189 -16.36 -14.20 -3.68
C GLY A 189 -15.51 -12.93 -3.85
N GLY A 190 -15.88 -11.81 -3.21
CA GLY A 190 -15.14 -10.55 -3.33
C GLY A 190 -13.70 -10.65 -2.85
N THR A 191 -13.44 -11.41 -1.77
CA THR A 191 -12.07 -11.63 -1.26
C THR A 191 -11.19 -12.34 -2.28
N GLU A 192 -11.71 -13.38 -2.92
CA GLU A 192 -10.99 -14.12 -3.95
C GLU A 192 -10.79 -13.27 -5.21
N ALA A 193 -11.84 -12.57 -5.65
CA ALA A 193 -11.75 -11.65 -6.80
C ALA A 193 -10.72 -10.55 -6.56
N MET A 194 -10.61 -10.04 -5.33
CA MET A 194 -9.60 -9.04 -4.96
C MET A 194 -8.19 -9.62 -5.05
N ALA A 195 -7.96 -10.84 -4.57
CA ALA A 195 -6.66 -11.50 -4.67
C ALA A 195 -6.29 -11.75 -6.15
N ALA A 196 -7.21 -12.31 -6.92
CA ALA A 196 -7.00 -12.58 -8.34
C ALA A 196 -6.74 -11.29 -9.15
N SER A 197 -7.38 -10.16 -8.80
CA SER A 197 -7.19 -8.90 -9.51
C SER A 197 -5.78 -8.31 -9.39
N GLN A 198 -4.98 -8.76 -8.41
CA GLN A 198 -3.61 -8.28 -8.23
C GLN A 198 -2.66 -8.66 -9.39
N THR A 199 -3.01 -9.67 -10.17
CA THR A 199 -2.25 -10.02 -11.38
C THR A 199 -2.44 -9.01 -12.51
N GLY A 200 -3.52 -8.23 -12.48
CA GLY A 200 -3.77 -7.17 -13.45
C GLY A 200 -2.79 -5.99 -13.37
N ASP A 201 -2.06 -5.87 -12.27
CA ASP A 201 -1.00 -4.87 -12.10
C ASP A 201 0.27 -5.19 -12.92
N LEU A 202 0.38 -6.41 -13.46
CA LEU A 202 1.53 -6.92 -14.16
C LEU A 202 1.25 -7.10 -15.65
N LEU A 203 2.23 -6.79 -16.50
CA LEU A 203 2.20 -7.07 -17.93
C LEU A 203 2.37 -8.57 -18.21
N HIS A 204 3.22 -9.23 -17.42
CA HIS A 204 3.58 -10.64 -17.55
C HIS A 204 3.33 -11.40 -16.23
N PRO A 205 2.07 -11.58 -15.78
CA PRO A 205 1.78 -12.25 -14.51
C PRO A 205 2.28 -13.70 -14.46
N GLU A 206 2.41 -14.37 -15.60
CA GLU A 206 2.95 -15.74 -15.71
C GLU A 206 4.42 -15.85 -15.25
N ARG A 207 5.16 -14.75 -15.22
CA ARG A 207 6.55 -14.68 -14.72
C ARG A 207 6.63 -14.52 -13.20
N HIS A 208 5.51 -14.31 -12.55
CA HIS A 208 5.41 -14.10 -11.10
C HIS A 208 4.50 -15.14 -10.45
N PRO A 209 4.83 -16.44 -10.54
CA PRO A 209 4.06 -17.50 -9.90
C PRO A 209 4.03 -17.27 -8.38
N GLY A 210 2.90 -17.57 -7.74
CA GLY A 210 2.74 -17.34 -6.29
C GLY A 210 2.36 -15.92 -5.90
N TRP A 211 2.20 -14.97 -6.85
CA TRP A 211 1.81 -13.58 -6.58
C TRP A 211 0.50 -13.47 -5.80
N VAL A 212 -0.51 -14.17 -6.27
CA VAL A 212 -1.84 -14.19 -5.65
C VAL A 212 -1.81 -14.85 -4.28
N GLU A 213 -1.09 -15.95 -4.13
CA GLU A 213 -0.92 -16.67 -2.86
C GLU A 213 -0.24 -15.78 -1.82
N ARG A 214 0.78 -15.03 -2.23
CA ARG A 214 1.48 -14.08 -1.37
C ARG A 214 0.56 -12.95 -0.91
N TYR A 215 -0.29 -12.46 -1.80
CA TYR A 215 -1.31 -11.49 -1.45
C TYR A 215 -2.34 -12.02 -0.45
N ARG A 216 -2.75 -13.31 -0.59
CA ARG A 216 -3.73 -13.97 0.30
C ARG A 216 -3.25 -14.08 1.75
N VAL A 217 -1.94 -14.05 2.01
CA VAL A 217 -1.41 -14.12 3.38
C VAL A 217 -2.06 -13.06 4.28
N GLN A 218 -2.18 -11.83 3.84
CA GLN A 218 -2.81 -10.78 4.64
C GLN A 218 -4.32 -10.96 4.82
N GLN A 219 -4.99 -11.64 3.88
CA GLN A 219 -6.45 -11.81 3.88
C GLN A 219 -6.94 -12.81 4.93
N GLN A 220 -6.05 -13.60 5.54
CA GLN A 220 -6.39 -14.48 6.64
C GLN A 220 -6.58 -13.74 7.97
N PHE A 221 -6.02 -12.54 8.12
CA PHE A 221 -6.03 -11.78 9.37
C PHE A 221 -7.32 -10.99 9.53
N THR A 222 -7.96 -11.16 10.70
CA THR A 222 -9.19 -10.46 11.07
C THR A 222 -9.03 -8.95 10.97
N GLY A 223 -9.95 -8.28 10.30
CA GLY A 223 -9.97 -6.82 10.12
C GLY A 223 -9.33 -6.32 8.82
N THR A 224 -8.69 -7.18 8.02
CA THR A 224 -8.03 -6.78 6.76
C THR A 224 -9.02 -6.16 5.78
N ARG A 225 -10.17 -6.79 5.52
CA ARG A 225 -11.15 -6.27 4.56
C ARG A 225 -11.84 -4.99 5.06
N GLU A 226 -12.00 -4.83 6.38
CA GLU A 226 -12.56 -3.61 6.94
C GLU A 226 -11.55 -2.45 6.84
N ALA A 227 -10.27 -2.68 7.15
CA ALA A 227 -9.21 -1.70 6.96
C ALA A 227 -9.12 -1.27 5.48
N TRP A 228 -9.23 -2.22 4.54
CA TRP A 228 -9.27 -1.93 3.12
C TRP A 228 -10.49 -1.06 2.75
N ARG A 229 -11.69 -1.42 3.24
CA ARG A 229 -12.91 -0.64 3.03
C ARG A 229 -12.80 0.79 3.58
N ARG A 230 -12.32 0.92 4.83
CA ARG A 230 -12.11 2.25 5.46
C ARG A 230 -11.14 3.12 4.65
N THR A 231 -10.06 2.53 4.14
CA THR A 231 -9.13 3.25 3.25
C THR A 231 -9.85 3.70 1.97
N ARG A 232 -10.68 2.86 1.34
CA ARG A 232 -11.46 3.22 0.14
C ARG A 232 -12.41 4.37 0.42
N VAL A 233 -13.08 4.36 1.57
CA VAL A 233 -13.97 5.44 2.00
C VAL A 233 -13.18 6.74 2.18
N ALA A 234 -12.04 6.69 2.87
CA ALA A 234 -11.19 7.86 3.09
C ALA A 234 -10.63 8.43 1.77
N VAL A 235 -10.15 7.56 0.87
CA VAL A 235 -9.66 7.97 -0.46
C VAL A 235 -10.76 8.63 -1.30
N ALA A 236 -11.99 8.10 -1.25
CA ALA A 236 -13.11 8.69 -1.99
C ALA A 236 -13.53 10.07 -1.44
N ALA A 237 -13.26 10.34 -0.17
CA ALA A 237 -13.52 11.61 0.50
C ALA A 237 -12.34 12.59 0.43
N ALA A 238 -11.13 12.11 0.09
CA ALA A 238 -9.92 12.91 0.08
C ALA A 238 -9.99 14.05 -0.96
N PRO A 239 -9.41 15.22 -0.67
CA PRO A 239 -9.30 16.30 -1.64
C PRO A 239 -8.39 15.92 -2.81
N ASP A 240 -8.45 16.70 -3.89
CA ASP A 240 -7.52 16.59 -5.00
C ASP A 240 -6.09 16.93 -4.53
N GLN A 241 -5.14 16.07 -4.87
CA GLN A 241 -3.75 16.25 -4.46
C GLN A 241 -2.92 17.11 -5.44
N ALA A 242 -3.49 17.57 -6.55
CA ALA A 242 -2.75 18.37 -7.54
C ALA A 242 -2.11 19.61 -6.90
N GLU A 243 -2.83 20.29 -6.02
CA GLU A 243 -2.30 21.49 -5.32
C GLU A 243 -1.17 21.11 -4.35
N GLN A 244 -1.34 20.01 -3.64
CA GLN A 244 -0.31 19.47 -2.74
C GLN A 244 0.95 19.07 -3.53
N LEU A 245 0.78 18.41 -4.66
CA LEU A 245 1.89 18.01 -5.54
C LEU A 245 2.65 19.22 -6.09
N ARG A 246 1.94 20.30 -6.48
CA ARG A 246 2.58 21.55 -6.90
C ARG A 246 3.41 22.19 -5.78
N ARG A 247 2.88 22.26 -4.54
CA ARG A 247 3.64 22.78 -3.39
C ARG A 247 4.90 21.98 -3.14
N VAL A 248 4.77 20.64 -3.16
CA VAL A 248 5.90 19.73 -2.95
C VAL A 248 6.92 19.84 -4.10
N GLY A 249 6.46 19.97 -5.35
CA GLY A 249 7.31 20.13 -6.51
C GLY A 249 8.05 21.48 -6.54
N ALA A 250 7.46 22.54 -5.98
CA ALA A 250 8.07 23.86 -5.89
C ALA A 250 9.21 23.98 -4.87
N ASN A 251 9.38 22.98 -3.97
CA ASN A 251 10.41 23.01 -2.92
C ASN A 251 11.86 22.81 -3.41
N GLY A 252 12.09 22.69 -4.71
CA GLY A 252 13.42 22.59 -5.31
C GLY A 252 14.17 21.28 -5.03
N ARG A 253 13.54 20.31 -4.36
CA ARG A 253 14.15 19.00 -4.10
C ARG A 253 14.15 18.14 -5.36
N PRO A 254 15.15 17.24 -5.53
CA PRO A 254 15.16 16.32 -6.66
C PRO A 254 13.94 15.38 -6.64
N VAL A 255 13.34 15.17 -7.80
CA VAL A 255 12.22 14.25 -8.00
C VAL A 255 12.50 13.33 -9.18
N LEU A 256 12.40 12.02 -8.98
CA LEU A 256 12.45 11.01 -10.02
C LEU A 256 11.05 10.42 -10.21
N VAL A 257 10.59 10.36 -11.45
CA VAL A 257 9.34 9.72 -11.83
C VAL A 257 9.64 8.59 -12.80
N LEU A 258 9.32 7.36 -12.41
CA LEU A 258 9.42 6.19 -13.29
C LEU A 258 8.01 5.73 -13.66
N TRP A 259 7.79 5.44 -14.95
CA TRP A 259 6.44 5.12 -15.40
C TRP A 259 6.44 4.02 -16.45
N GLY A 260 5.77 2.91 -16.14
CA GLY A 260 5.55 1.81 -17.08
C GLY A 260 4.70 2.27 -18.28
N ARG A 261 5.22 2.09 -19.49
CA ARG A 261 4.52 2.54 -20.69
C ARG A 261 3.23 1.76 -20.97
N GLN A 262 3.13 0.54 -20.45
CA GLN A 262 1.99 -0.35 -20.62
C GLN A 262 1.05 -0.38 -19.41
N ASP A 263 1.13 0.63 -18.53
CA ASP A 263 0.25 0.71 -17.36
C ASP A 263 -1.23 0.80 -17.76
N PRO A 264 -2.06 -0.21 -17.43
CA PRO A 264 -3.48 -0.22 -17.77
C PRO A 264 -4.34 0.60 -16.81
N PHE A 265 -3.81 0.98 -15.64
CA PHE A 265 -4.55 1.68 -14.59
C PHE A 265 -4.32 3.19 -14.60
N VAL A 266 -3.07 3.58 -14.82
CA VAL A 266 -2.65 4.98 -14.91
C VAL A 266 -1.87 5.14 -16.21
N PRO A 267 -2.55 5.49 -17.31
CA PRO A 267 -1.93 5.59 -18.63
C PRO A 267 -0.69 6.48 -18.63
N PHE A 268 0.36 6.05 -19.35
CA PHE A 268 1.62 6.80 -19.44
C PHE A 268 1.41 8.26 -19.88
N ALA A 269 0.37 8.56 -20.65
CA ALA A 269 0.02 9.92 -21.08
C ALA A 269 -0.25 10.86 -19.90
N GLU A 270 -0.66 10.35 -18.72
CA GLU A 270 -0.86 11.16 -17.52
C GLU A 270 0.45 11.70 -16.93
N SER A 271 1.58 11.12 -17.31
CA SER A 271 2.90 11.58 -16.88
C SER A 271 3.18 13.03 -17.26
N GLU A 272 2.67 13.49 -18.39
CA GLU A 272 2.82 14.90 -18.82
C GLU A 272 2.18 15.86 -17.80
N SER A 273 0.96 15.55 -17.36
CA SER A 273 0.26 16.35 -16.35
C SER A 273 0.99 16.35 -14.99
N VAL A 274 1.52 15.20 -14.59
CA VAL A 274 2.29 15.06 -13.35
C VAL A 274 3.60 15.84 -13.42
N MET A 275 4.34 15.72 -14.52
CA MET A 275 5.60 16.46 -14.73
C MET A 275 5.40 17.96 -14.80
N GLY A 276 4.26 18.42 -15.31
CA GLY A 276 3.89 19.84 -15.28
C GLY A 276 3.75 20.43 -13.87
N MET A 277 3.58 19.59 -12.85
CA MET A 277 3.52 19.97 -11.43
C MET A 277 4.87 19.78 -10.70
N LEU A 278 5.88 19.21 -11.36
CA LEU A 278 7.18 18.85 -10.80
C LEU A 278 8.31 19.49 -11.62
N PRO A 279 8.56 20.80 -11.51
CA PRO A 279 9.50 21.54 -12.37
C PRO A 279 10.96 21.04 -12.25
N HIS A 280 11.31 20.36 -11.16
CA HIS A 280 12.64 19.77 -10.93
C HIS A 280 12.62 18.25 -11.06
N GLY A 281 11.56 17.69 -11.67
CA GLY A 281 11.39 16.27 -11.86
C GLY A 281 12.11 15.74 -13.10
N THR A 282 12.62 14.53 -13.00
CA THR A 282 13.11 13.75 -14.13
C THR A 282 12.17 12.58 -14.39
N LEU A 283 11.66 12.45 -15.62
CA LEU A 283 10.82 11.34 -16.04
C LEU A 283 11.67 10.26 -16.72
N VAL A 284 11.53 9.02 -16.26
CA VAL A 284 12.11 7.82 -16.88
C VAL A 284 10.98 6.92 -17.34
N PRO A 285 10.67 6.86 -18.64
CA PRO A 285 9.74 5.87 -19.17
C PRO A 285 10.33 4.48 -19.06
N VAL A 286 9.54 3.51 -18.60
CA VAL A 286 9.98 2.12 -18.45
C VAL A 286 9.24 1.26 -19.47
N ASP A 287 9.98 0.82 -20.49
CA ASP A 287 9.45 -0.07 -21.51
C ASP A 287 9.26 -1.50 -20.98
N SER A 288 8.28 -2.21 -21.50
CA SER A 288 7.93 -3.58 -21.09
C SER A 288 7.59 -3.68 -19.60
N ALA A 289 6.86 -2.69 -19.09
CA ALA A 289 6.34 -2.64 -17.73
C ALA A 289 4.93 -2.06 -17.68
N ALA A 290 4.07 -2.68 -16.87
CA ALA A 290 2.73 -2.20 -16.54
C ALA A 290 2.77 -1.33 -15.27
N HIS A 291 1.87 -1.60 -14.31
CA HIS A 291 1.68 -0.77 -13.11
C HIS A 291 2.78 -0.92 -12.06
N LEU A 292 3.59 -1.99 -12.14
CA LEU A 292 4.63 -2.30 -11.15
C LEU A 292 6.02 -2.41 -11.80
N PRO A 293 6.57 -1.32 -12.36
CA PRO A 293 7.84 -1.35 -13.07
C PRO A 293 9.01 -1.83 -12.21
N GLN A 294 8.99 -1.60 -10.89
CA GLN A 294 10.01 -2.08 -9.96
C GLN A 294 10.03 -3.61 -9.81
N VAL A 295 8.95 -4.28 -10.24
CA VAL A 295 8.85 -5.74 -10.24
C VAL A 295 9.21 -6.29 -11.62
N GLU A 296 8.66 -5.70 -12.68
CA GLU A 296 8.76 -6.22 -14.04
C GLU A 296 10.09 -5.84 -14.73
N ARG A 297 10.61 -4.68 -14.40
CA ARG A 297 11.89 -4.15 -14.93
C ARG A 297 12.76 -3.64 -13.79
N ALA A 298 12.99 -4.54 -12.83
CA ALA A 298 13.84 -4.27 -11.68
C ALA A 298 15.26 -3.81 -12.07
N ASP A 299 15.78 -4.30 -13.20
CA ASP A 299 17.03 -3.88 -13.80
C ASP A 299 17.05 -2.37 -14.09
N VAL A 300 16.10 -1.89 -14.86
CA VAL A 300 15.99 -0.48 -15.27
C VAL A 300 15.66 0.41 -14.08
N VAL A 301 14.68 0.00 -13.26
CA VAL A 301 14.24 0.80 -12.12
C VAL A 301 15.34 0.92 -11.06
N GLY A 302 16.04 -0.18 -10.76
CA GLY A 302 17.11 -0.18 -9.78
C GLY A 302 18.28 0.70 -10.19
N GLU A 303 18.74 0.59 -11.46
CA GLU A 303 19.79 1.45 -11.99
C GLU A 303 19.39 2.93 -11.92
N ALA A 304 18.21 3.29 -12.41
CA ALA A 304 17.74 4.68 -12.43
C ALA A 304 17.62 5.26 -11.01
N VAL A 305 17.09 4.50 -10.05
CA VAL A 305 16.94 4.95 -8.66
C VAL A 305 18.29 5.11 -7.98
N VAL A 306 19.21 4.15 -8.15
CA VAL A 306 20.54 4.22 -7.54
C VAL A 306 21.34 5.42 -8.09
N ARG A 307 21.35 5.63 -9.41
CA ARG A 307 22.01 6.81 -10.03
C ARG A 307 21.44 8.11 -9.52
N PHE A 308 20.11 8.23 -9.53
CA PHE A 308 19.42 9.41 -9.01
C PHE A 308 19.79 9.71 -7.55
N LEU A 309 19.83 8.70 -6.70
CA LEU A 309 20.17 8.87 -5.27
C LEU A 309 21.64 9.26 -5.05
N ARG A 310 22.54 8.94 -6.00
CA ARG A 310 23.94 9.34 -6.01
C ARG A 310 24.17 10.74 -6.62
N GLY A 311 23.16 11.31 -7.26
CA GLY A 311 23.28 12.60 -7.96
C GLY A 311 23.98 12.47 -9.31
N GLU A 312 23.87 11.32 -9.97
CA GLU A 312 24.49 10.98 -11.27
C GLU A 312 23.51 11.18 -12.43
#